data_9511e3ca3800caaccb8ca51a9476c2b2
#
_entry.id   9511e3ca3800caaccb8ca51a9476c2b2
#
_cell.length_a   1.000
_cell.length_b   1.000
_cell.length_c   1.000
_cell.angle_alpha   90.00
_cell.angle_beta   90.00
_cell.angle_gamma   90.00
#
_symmetry.space_group_name_H-M   'P 1'
#
loop_
_entity.id
_entity.type
_entity.pdbx_description
1 polymer ?
#
loop_
_entity_poly.entity_id
_entity_poly.type
_entity_poly.pdbx_seq_one_letter_code
_entity_poly.pdbx_strand_id
1 'polypeptide(L)'
;DRLKARLELHQRFGDEAEEFHAWQFRQVQAPLDAQVLEVGCGTGALWQVNRARVPHRWVLTLSDLSEGMLSEARHNLRHSGLNVVFNRHGVQQLPYSDDSFDVVFANHMLYHVTDVPQALSEIRRVLRPGGRLYAATNGEHHMGEARELLTLLNGMVPESRGPEIDISPFSMETGAELLEEHFDDVRLFERRDQLVVTEVEPLVQYVLSIAAPFEAPADGWGPVDRWRRAVEDRFQGGVY
;
A
#
# COMPACT_ATOMS: atom_id res chain seq x y z
N ASP A 1 11.38 -12.91 -2.71
CA ASP A 1 10.10 -12.42 -2.15
C ASP A 1 9.69 -11.12 -2.86
N ARG A 2 8.53 -11.14 -3.51
CA ARG A 2 8.04 -10.04 -4.37
C ARG A 2 7.80 -8.74 -3.59
N LEU A 3 7.24 -8.84 -2.39
CA LEU A 3 7.02 -7.67 -1.53
C LEU A 3 8.35 -7.04 -1.11
N LYS A 4 9.33 -7.87 -0.78
CA LYS A 4 10.68 -7.41 -0.39
C LYS A 4 11.34 -6.60 -1.52
N ALA A 5 11.26 -7.05 -2.77
CA ALA A 5 11.82 -6.32 -3.91
C ALA A 5 11.18 -4.93 -4.09
N ARG A 6 9.85 -4.82 -3.86
CA ARG A 6 9.15 -3.54 -3.93
C ARG A 6 9.59 -2.59 -2.82
N LEU A 7 9.66 -3.07 -1.58
CA LEU A 7 10.10 -2.26 -0.44
C LEU A 7 11.57 -1.84 -0.58
N GLU A 8 12.43 -2.73 -1.06
CA GLU A 8 13.86 -2.45 -1.25
C GLU A 8 14.09 -1.31 -2.25
N LEU A 9 13.36 -1.26 -3.36
CA LEU A 9 13.51 -0.19 -4.34
C LEU A 9 13.20 1.17 -3.71
N HIS A 10 12.06 1.30 -3.02
CA HIS A 10 11.67 2.54 -2.37
C HIS A 10 12.63 2.95 -1.23
N GLN A 11 13.10 2.00 -0.43
CA GLN A 11 14.03 2.27 0.68
C GLN A 11 15.40 2.74 0.22
N ARG A 12 15.87 2.22 -0.95
CA ARG A 12 17.23 2.51 -1.43
C ARG A 12 17.31 3.76 -2.31
N PHE A 13 16.26 4.05 -3.05
CA PHE A 13 16.27 5.03 -4.13
C PHE A 13 15.24 6.14 -3.99
N GLY A 14 14.43 6.12 -2.93
CA GLY A 14 13.56 7.25 -2.59
C GLY A 14 14.37 8.47 -2.19
N ASP A 15 14.01 9.63 -2.69
CA ASP A 15 14.69 10.91 -2.40
C ASP A 15 14.15 11.61 -1.14
N GLU A 16 13.05 11.09 -0.57
CA GLU A 16 12.42 11.67 0.60
C GLU A 16 13.15 11.29 1.90
N ALA A 17 13.47 12.32 2.70
CA ALA A 17 14.15 12.17 3.98
C ALA A 17 13.27 11.48 5.05
N GLU A 18 11.96 11.43 4.86
CA GLU A 18 11.02 10.85 5.82
C GLU A 18 10.24 9.70 5.18
N GLU A 19 10.22 8.58 5.88
CA GLU A 19 9.46 7.40 5.50
C GLU A 19 7.94 7.70 5.46
N PHE A 20 7.21 7.12 4.49
CA PHE A 20 5.80 7.40 4.22
C PHE A 20 4.90 7.27 5.46
N HIS A 21 5.00 6.18 6.21
CA HIS A 21 4.15 5.97 7.38
C HIS A 21 4.46 6.95 8.51
N ALA A 22 5.70 7.43 8.62
CA ALA A 22 6.08 8.47 9.57
C ALA A 22 5.46 9.81 9.18
N TRP A 23 5.49 10.16 7.89
CA TRP A 23 4.85 11.35 7.34
C TRP A 23 3.33 11.31 7.54
N GLN A 24 2.69 10.18 7.21
CA GLN A 24 1.26 9.98 7.39
C GLN A 24 0.86 10.14 8.86
N PHE A 25 1.60 9.50 9.77
CA PHE A 25 1.30 9.51 11.19
C PHE A 25 1.34 10.90 11.81
N ARG A 26 2.12 11.84 11.26
CA ARG A 26 2.14 13.25 11.70
C ARG A 26 0.82 13.98 11.44
N GLN A 27 0.02 13.52 10.48
CA GLN A 27 -1.28 14.11 10.17
C GLN A 27 -2.37 13.63 11.15
N VAL A 28 -2.08 12.58 11.94
CA VAL A 28 -3.08 11.92 12.77
C VAL A 28 -3.47 12.79 13.96
N GLN A 29 -4.75 13.01 14.09
CA GLN A 29 -5.37 13.67 15.24
C GLN A 29 -6.37 12.71 15.86
N ALA A 30 -6.14 12.33 17.11
CA ALA A 30 -6.96 11.39 17.84
C ALA A 30 -6.91 11.65 19.36
N PRO A 31 -7.90 11.17 20.14
CA PRO A 31 -7.83 11.15 21.59
C PRO A 31 -6.61 10.37 22.12
N LEU A 32 -6.17 10.69 23.34
CA LEU A 32 -5.03 10.01 23.97
C LEU A 32 -5.29 8.53 24.30
N ASP A 33 -6.54 8.12 24.30
CA ASP A 33 -7.04 6.76 24.59
C ASP A 33 -7.90 6.22 23.44
N ALA A 34 -7.53 6.56 22.20
CA ALA A 34 -8.30 6.22 21.01
C ALA A 34 -8.45 4.71 20.80
N GLN A 35 -9.63 4.32 20.32
CA GLN A 35 -9.89 3.03 19.69
C GLN A 35 -9.60 3.19 18.20
N VAL A 36 -8.63 2.45 17.70
CA VAL A 36 -8.12 2.58 16.33
C VAL A 36 -8.32 1.28 15.56
N LEU A 37 -8.88 1.38 14.37
CA LEU A 37 -8.95 0.27 13.41
C LEU A 37 -8.03 0.56 12.23
N GLU A 38 -7.28 -0.43 11.79
CA GLU A 38 -6.68 -0.44 10.46
C GLU A 38 -7.25 -1.60 9.65
N VAL A 39 -7.85 -1.27 8.49
CA VAL A 39 -8.32 -2.24 7.51
C VAL A 39 -7.27 -2.43 6.42
N GLY A 40 -6.99 -3.70 6.06
CA GLY A 40 -5.91 -4.02 5.13
C GLY A 40 -4.52 -3.67 5.71
N CYS A 41 -4.25 -4.06 6.95
CA CYS A 41 -3.03 -3.66 7.67
C CYS A 41 -1.73 -4.25 7.10
N GLY A 42 -1.81 -5.20 6.18
CA GLY A 42 -0.65 -5.86 5.60
C GLY A 42 0.28 -6.42 6.68
N THR A 43 1.55 -6.06 6.62
CA THR A 43 2.59 -6.50 7.55
C THR A 43 2.66 -5.68 8.85
N GLY A 44 1.76 -4.71 9.03
CA GLY A 44 1.73 -3.80 10.19
C GLY A 44 2.79 -2.71 10.15
N ALA A 45 3.25 -2.32 8.95
CA ALA A 45 4.34 -1.37 8.75
C ALA A 45 4.08 0.01 9.38
N LEU A 46 2.85 0.52 9.28
CA LEU A 46 2.44 1.79 9.92
C LEU A 46 2.82 1.81 11.40
N TRP A 47 2.51 0.74 12.11
CA TRP A 47 2.72 0.63 13.56
C TRP A 47 4.15 0.33 13.93
N GLN A 48 4.85 -0.45 13.10
CA GLN A 48 6.26 -0.75 13.29
C GLN A 48 7.11 0.52 13.22
N VAL A 49 6.88 1.35 12.21
CA VAL A 49 7.57 2.64 12.01
C VAL A 49 7.26 3.62 13.13
N ASN A 50 6.01 3.69 13.56
CA ASN A 50 5.54 4.69 14.51
C ASN A 50 5.45 4.20 15.97
N ARG A 51 5.97 3.02 16.30
CA ARG A 51 5.83 2.39 17.63
C ARG A 51 6.15 3.31 18.81
N ALA A 52 7.14 4.18 18.68
CA ALA A 52 7.54 5.11 19.74
C ALA A 52 6.65 6.36 19.84
N ARG A 53 5.79 6.60 18.83
CA ARG A 53 4.89 7.75 18.75
C ARG A 53 3.45 7.41 19.14
N VAL A 54 3.09 6.12 19.08
CA VAL A 54 1.74 5.65 19.42
C VAL A 54 1.51 5.84 20.93
N PRO A 55 0.45 6.57 21.36
CA PRO A 55 0.11 6.72 22.75
C PRO A 55 -0.17 5.34 23.40
N HIS A 56 0.36 5.10 24.58
CA HIS A 56 0.27 3.81 25.28
C HIS A 56 -1.15 3.37 25.63
N ARG A 57 -2.12 4.30 25.62
CA ARG A 57 -3.54 4.03 25.88
C ARG A 57 -4.34 3.68 24.63
N TRP A 58 -3.74 3.80 23.44
CA TRP A 58 -4.43 3.39 22.24
C TRP A 58 -4.64 1.89 22.21
N VAL A 59 -5.81 1.48 21.74
CA VAL A 59 -6.13 0.10 21.43
C VAL A 59 -6.18 -0.04 19.91
N LEU A 60 -5.29 -0.83 19.37
CA LEU A 60 -5.17 -1.03 17.93
C LEU A 60 -5.86 -2.32 17.53
N THR A 61 -6.82 -2.23 16.63
CA THR A 61 -7.42 -3.38 15.96
C THR A 61 -6.90 -3.41 14.52
N LEU A 62 -6.12 -4.43 14.17
CA LEU A 62 -5.52 -4.58 12.85
C LEU A 62 -6.22 -5.71 12.11
N SER A 63 -6.72 -5.43 10.90
CA SER A 63 -7.42 -6.42 10.10
C SER A 63 -6.85 -6.54 8.69
N ASP A 64 -6.87 -7.76 8.15
CA ASP A 64 -6.53 -8.07 6.78
C ASP A 64 -7.30 -9.31 6.31
N LEU A 65 -7.55 -9.45 5.01
CA LEU A 65 -8.13 -10.68 4.43
C LEU A 65 -7.11 -11.83 4.40
N SER A 66 -5.83 -11.50 4.29
CA SER A 66 -4.73 -12.44 4.19
C SER A 66 -4.23 -12.86 5.58
N GLU A 67 -4.42 -14.13 5.92
CA GLU A 67 -3.84 -14.70 7.15
C GLU A 67 -2.30 -14.65 7.13
N GLY A 68 -1.69 -14.74 5.95
CA GLY A 68 -0.24 -14.57 5.78
C GLY A 68 0.23 -13.19 6.22
N MET A 69 -0.46 -12.12 5.80
CA MET A 69 -0.17 -10.75 6.23
C MET A 69 -0.37 -10.57 7.73
N LEU A 70 -1.46 -11.08 8.28
CA LEU A 70 -1.70 -11.03 9.73
C LEU A 70 -0.64 -11.78 10.53
N SER A 71 -0.16 -12.93 10.05
CA SER A 71 0.92 -13.67 10.67
C SER A 71 2.23 -12.87 10.69
N GLU A 72 2.54 -12.21 9.60
CA GLU A 72 3.71 -11.34 9.50
C GLU A 72 3.57 -10.09 10.39
N ALA A 73 2.39 -9.46 10.41
CA ALA A 73 2.11 -8.32 11.29
C ALA A 73 2.27 -8.71 12.78
N ARG A 74 1.75 -9.87 13.20
CA ARG A 74 1.95 -10.40 14.56
C ARG A 74 3.44 -10.60 14.88
N HIS A 75 4.20 -11.14 13.91
CA HIS A 75 5.64 -11.32 14.07
C HIS A 75 6.36 -9.98 14.23
N ASN A 76 6.06 -9.01 13.36
CA ASN A 76 6.71 -7.70 13.34
C ASN A 76 6.41 -6.88 14.60
N LEU A 77 5.20 -7.00 15.14
CA LEU A 77 4.73 -6.22 16.28
C LEU A 77 4.87 -6.94 17.65
N ARG A 78 5.34 -8.19 17.69
CA ARG A 78 5.39 -9.03 18.92
C ARG A 78 6.13 -8.40 20.10
N HIS A 79 7.07 -7.50 19.84
CA HIS A 79 7.89 -6.82 20.86
C HIS A 79 7.74 -5.29 20.81
N SER A 80 6.67 -4.80 20.19
CA SER A 80 6.44 -3.36 20.04
C SER A 80 6.01 -2.66 21.36
N GLY A 81 5.45 -3.42 22.29
CA GLY A 81 4.79 -2.87 23.49
C GLY A 81 3.43 -2.24 23.22
N LEU A 82 2.91 -2.32 21.98
CA LEU A 82 1.61 -1.79 21.60
C LEU A 82 0.48 -2.74 22.04
N ASN A 83 -0.67 -2.18 22.37
CA ASN A 83 -1.89 -2.95 22.64
C ASN A 83 -2.61 -3.26 21.31
N VAL A 84 -2.39 -4.44 20.75
CA VAL A 84 -2.84 -4.82 19.41
C VAL A 84 -3.71 -6.06 19.43
N VAL A 85 -4.86 -5.98 18.74
CA VAL A 85 -5.74 -7.11 18.42
C VAL A 85 -5.72 -7.34 16.91
N PHE A 86 -5.65 -8.60 16.47
CA PHE A 86 -5.62 -8.96 15.05
C PHE A 86 -6.87 -9.74 14.67
N ASN A 87 -7.56 -9.29 13.63
CA ASN A 87 -8.80 -9.90 13.14
C ASN A 87 -8.72 -10.17 11.63
N ARG A 88 -9.33 -11.25 11.18
CA ARG A 88 -9.41 -11.57 9.76
C ARG A 88 -10.81 -11.28 9.23
N HIS A 89 -10.95 -10.23 8.44
CA HIS A 89 -12.18 -9.88 7.73
C HIS A 89 -11.91 -8.86 6.61
N GLY A 90 -12.88 -8.72 5.70
CA GLY A 90 -12.87 -7.67 4.68
C GLY A 90 -13.53 -6.38 5.17
N VAL A 91 -13.26 -5.28 4.47
CA VAL A 91 -13.76 -3.94 4.82
C VAL A 91 -15.23 -3.73 4.44
N GLN A 92 -15.76 -4.50 3.49
CA GLN A 92 -17.15 -4.35 2.99
C GLN A 92 -18.19 -4.86 3.99
N GLN A 93 -17.77 -5.57 5.03
CA GLN A 93 -18.62 -6.02 6.15
C GLN A 93 -17.77 -6.12 7.41
N LEU A 94 -17.78 -5.06 8.22
CA LEU A 94 -16.98 -4.98 9.43
C LEU A 94 -17.75 -5.59 10.63
N PRO A 95 -17.17 -6.57 11.34
CA PRO A 95 -17.84 -7.26 12.45
C PRO A 95 -17.80 -6.45 13.75
N TYR A 96 -17.99 -5.14 13.65
CA TYR A 96 -17.99 -4.21 14.78
C TYR A 96 -19.31 -3.46 14.86
N SER A 97 -19.67 -3.06 16.06
CA SER A 97 -20.84 -2.21 16.29
C SER A 97 -20.61 -0.81 15.71
N ASP A 98 -21.70 -0.10 15.47
CA ASP A 98 -21.66 1.32 15.14
C ASP A 98 -20.89 2.10 16.20
N ASP A 99 -20.27 3.20 15.82
CA ASP A 99 -19.59 4.13 16.74
C ASP A 99 -18.53 3.48 17.65
N SER A 100 -17.78 2.50 17.13
CA SER A 100 -16.78 1.74 17.89
C SER A 100 -15.39 2.36 17.90
N PHE A 101 -15.01 3.10 16.85
CA PHE A 101 -13.65 3.59 16.65
C PHE A 101 -13.58 5.11 16.57
N ASP A 102 -12.50 5.67 17.11
CA ASP A 102 -12.17 7.09 17.00
C ASP A 102 -11.40 7.38 15.70
N VAL A 103 -10.64 6.39 15.22
CA VAL A 103 -9.84 6.48 14.00
C VAL A 103 -9.91 5.17 13.23
N VAL A 104 -10.05 5.30 11.91
CA VAL A 104 -9.86 4.19 10.96
C VAL A 104 -8.74 4.54 9.98
N PHE A 105 -7.84 3.59 9.72
CA PHE A 105 -6.85 3.67 8.64
C PHE A 105 -7.22 2.70 7.52
N ALA A 106 -7.04 3.16 6.27
CA ALA A 106 -7.22 2.37 5.05
C ALA A 106 -6.07 2.70 4.06
N ASN A 107 -4.91 2.08 4.26
CA ASN A 107 -3.69 2.42 3.54
C ASN A 107 -3.45 1.49 2.35
N HIS A 108 -3.41 2.06 1.14
CA HIS A 108 -3.11 1.34 -0.11
C HIS A 108 -3.93 0.06 -0.30
N MET A 109 -5.20 0.08 0.11
CA MET A 109 -6.06 -1.10 0.07
C MET A 109 -7.42 -0.89 -0.60
N LEU A 110 -7.97 0.35 -0.60
CA LEU A 110 -9.32 0.61 -1.11
C LEU A 110 -9.45 0.32 -2.61
N TYR A 111 -8.42 0.52 -3.41
CA TYR A 111 -8.43 0.16 -4.82
C TYR A 111 -8.43 -1.37 -5.09
N HIS A 112 -8.24 -2.21 -4.08
CA HIS A 112 -8.41 -3.66 -4.17
C HIS A 112 -9.82 -4.12 -3.82
N VAL A 113 -10.69 -3.20 -3.40
CA VAL A 113 -12.04 -3.51 -2.94
C VAL A 113 -13.00 -3.48 -4.14
N THR A 114 -13.84 -4.51 -4.26
CA THR A 114 -14.79 -4.62 -5.37
C THR A 114 -15.94 -3.62 -5.30
N ASP A 115 -16.32 -3.18 -4.09
CA ASP A 115 -17.37 -2.20 -3.83
C ASP A 115 -16.84 -1.17 -2.83
N VAL A 116 -16.21 -0.11 -3.36
CA VAL A 116 -15.63 0.97 -2.55
C VAL A 116 -16.71 1.76 -1.80
N PRO A 117 -17.86 2.13 -2.38
CA PRO A 117 -18.93 2.79 -1.66
C PRO A 117 -19.42 1.99 -0.44
N GLN A 118 -19.61 0.66 -0.59
CA GLN A 118 -19.99 -0.20 0.53
C GLN A 118 -18.91 -0.21 1.63
N ALA A 119 -17.64 -0.27 1.26
CA ALA A 119 -16.53 -0.21 2.21
C ALA A 119 -16.50 1.12 2.98
N LEU A 120 -16.70 2.25 2.27
CA LEU A 120 -16.75 3.57 2.90
C LEU A 120 -17.97 3.72 3.82
N SER A 121 -19.12 3.16 3.44
CA SER A 121 -20.31 3.10 4.30
C SER A 121 -20.05 2.33 5.59
N GLU A 122 -19.38 1.18 5.53
CA GLU A 122 -19.02 0.39 6.71
C GLU A 122 -17.98 1.10 7.59
N ILE A 123 -16.97 1.73 6.99
CA ILE A 123 -16.00 2.54 7.71
C ILE A 123 -16.71 3.71 8.42
N ARG A 124 -17.63 4.39 7.73
CA ARG A 124 -18.40 5.48 8.31
C ARG A 124 -19.29 5.02 9.48
N ARG A 125 -19.92 3.84 9.34
CA ARG A 125 -20.76 3.24 10.37
C ARG A 125 -20.00 2.94 11.66
N VAL A 126 -18.80 2.38 11.55
CA VAL A 126 -18.01 2.02 12.74
C VAL A 126 -17.26 3.19 13.36
N LEU A 127 -17.12 4.32 12.64
CA LEU A 127 -16.55 5.55 13.18
C LEU A 127 -17.52 6.28 14.08
N ARG A 128 -17.05 6.68 15.24
CA ARG A 128 -17.79 7.55 16.18
C ARG A 128 -18.11 8.91 15.55
N PRO A 129 -19.13 9.61 16.03
CA PRO A 129 -19.31 11.02 15.69
C PRO A 129 -18.03 11.82 15.96
N GLY A 130 -17.52 12.53 14.96
CA GLY A 130 -16.24 13.24 15.01
C GLY A 130 -14.99 12.35 14.85
N GLY A 131 -15.14 11.04 14.68
CA GLY A 131 -14.07 10.12 14.32
C GLY A 131 -13.53 10.39 12.91
N ARG A 132 -12.32 9.89 12.61
CA ARG A 132 -11.59 10.22 11.38
C ARG A 132 -11.14 8.99 10.62
N LEU A 133 -11.32 9.04 9.29
CA LEU A 133 -10.68 8.12 8.35
C LEU A 133 -9.37 8.74 7.85
N TYR A 134 -8.30 7.96 7.87
CA TYR A 134 -7.05 8.24 7.16
C TYR A 134 -6.88 7.20 6.06
N ALA A 135 -7.15 7.59 4.83
CA ALA A 135 -6.96 6.74 3.66
C ALA A 135 -5.72 7.19 2.88
N ALA A 136 -4.97 6.23 2.35
CA ALA A 136 -3.86 6.50 1.46
C ALA A 136 -4.03 5.72 0.15
N THR A 137 -3.69 6.39 -0.94
CA THR A 137 -3.68 5.81 -2.29
C THR A 137 -2.58 6.44 -3.13
N ASN A 138 -2.41 5.97 -4.35
CA ASN A 138 -1.48 6.52 -5.33
C ASN A 138 -2.23 7.28 -6.42
N GLY A 139 -1.54 8.18 -7.11
CA GLY A 139 -2.02 8.75 -8.36
C GLY A 139 -1.96 7.72 -9.50
N GLU A 140 -2.77 7.90 -10.53
CA GLU A 140 -2.85 6.97 -11.68
C GLU A 140 -1.52 6.84 -12.44
N HIS A 141 -0.68 7.88 -12.37
CA HIS A 141 0.65 7.88 -13.01
C HIS A 141 1.78 7.41 -12.09
N HIS A 142 1.45 6.93 -10.88
CA HIS A 142 2.45 6.40 -9.96
C HIS A 142 3.30 5.29 -10.59
N MET A 143 4.64 5.40 -10.49
CA MET A 143 5.61 4.47 -11.07
C MET A 143 5.44 4.28 -12.59
N GLY A 144 5.15 5.36 -13.33
CA GLY A 144 4.87 5.33 -14.77
C GLY A 144 5.97 4.64 -15.57
N GLU A 145 7.23 5.00 -15.33
CA GLU A 145 8.40 4.44 -16.02
C GLU A 145 8.55 2.93 -15.74
N ALA A 146 8.32 2.48 -14.53
CA ALA A 146 8.35 1.05 -14.21
C ALA A 146 7.21 0.27 -14.88
N ARG A 147 6.04 0.90 -15.07
CA ARG A 147 4.92 0.33 -15.86
C ARG A 147 5.26 0.23 -17.34
N GLU A 148 6.01 1.19 -17.90
CA GLU A 148 6.51 1.10 -19.27
C GLU A 148 7.44 -0.10 -19.44
N LEU A 149 8.35 -0.34 -18.48
CA LEU A 149 9.23 -1.50 -18.49
C LEU A 149 8.45 -2.81 -18.34
N LEU A 150 7.38 -2.84 -17.54
CA LEU A 150 6.47 -3.98 -17.45
C LEU A 150 5.75 -4.22 -18.78
N THR A 151 5.28 -3.17 -19.43
CA THR A 151 4.65 -3.26 -20.76
C THR A 151 5.62 -3.83 -21.80
N LEU A 152 6.88 -3.42 -21.76
CA LEU A 152 7.93 -3.97 -22.62
C LEU A 152 8.17 -5.45 -22.31
N LEU A 153 8.24 -5.85 -21.03
CA LEU A 153 8.35 -7.25 -20.60
C LEU A 153 7.18 -8.07 -21.15
N ASN A 154 5.94 -7.61 -20.96
CA ASN A 154 4.73 -8.28 -21.43
C ASN A 154 4.66 -8.42 -22.96
N GLY A 155 5.34 -7.54 -23.70
CA GLY A 155 5.50 -7.66 -25.14
C GLY A 155 6.48 -8.76 -25.57
N MET A 156 7.52 -9.01 -24.76
CA MET A 156 8.56 -10.02 -25.04
C MET A 156 8.26 -11.37 -24.38
N VAL A 157 7.54 -11.38 -23.29
CA VAL A 157 7.18 -12.54 -22.46
C VAL A 157 5.67 -12.47 -22.16
N PRO A 158 4.80 -12.93 -23.09
CA PRO A 158 3.35 -12.83 -22.91
C PRO A 158 2.83 -13.51 -21.63
N GLU A 159 3.53 -14.54 -21.16
CA GLU A 159 3.23 -15.27 -19.93
C GLU A 159 3.41 -14.40 -18.66
N SER A 160 4.16 -13.30 -18.74
CA SER A 160 4.32 -12.33 -17.65
C SER A 160 3.09 -11.44 -17.45
N ARG A 161 2.13 -11.45 -18.41
CA ARG A 161 0.90 -10.68 -18.33
C ARG A 161 0.02 -11.22 -17.21
N GLY A 162 -0.31 -10.35 -16.28
CA GLY A 162 -1.28 -10.60 -15.23
C GLY A 162 -2.35 -9.52 -15.21
N PRO A 163 -3.33 -9.63 -14.32
CA PRO A 163 -4.23 -8.53 -14.06
C PRO A 163 -3.39 -7.33 -13.60
N GLU A 164 -3.49 -6.21 -14.32
CA GLU A 164 -2.97 -4.94 -13.84
C GLU A 164 -3.69 -4.60 -12.52
N ILE A 165 -2.93 -4.07 -11.57
CA ILE A 165 -3.54 -3.46 -10.39
C ILE A 165 -4.15 -2.16 -10.88
N ASP A 166 -5.47 -2.18 -11.10
CA ASP A 166 -6.24 -1.00 -11.41
C ASP A 166 -6.47 -0.22 -10.10
N ILE A 167 -5.87 0.97 -10.00
CA ILE A 167 -6.07 1.84 -8.84
C ILE A 167 -7.17 2.87 -9.07
N SER A 168 -7.72 2.97 -10.29
CA SER A 168 -8.75 3.94 -10.64
C SER A 168 -10.02 3.87 -9.78
N PRO A 169 -10.42 2.71 -9.20
CA PRO A 169 -11.54 2.68 -8.28
C PRO A 169 -11.35 3.53 -7.01
N PHE A 170 -10.08 3.77 -6.61
CA PHE A 170 -9.75 4.68 -5.51
C PHE A 170 -8.31 5.20 -5.69
N SER A 171 -8.14 6.20 -6.53
CA SER A 171 -6.88 6.89 -6.82
C SER A 171 -6.85 8.28 -6.17
N MET A 172 -5.76 9.03 -6.34
CA MET A 172 -5.73 10.45 -5.95
C MET A 172 -6.73 11.28 -6.76
N GLU A 173 -7.02 10.87 -7.99
CA GLU A 173 -7.91 11.55 -8.92
C GLU A 173 -9.39 11.30 -8.59
N THR A 174 -9.74 10.11 -8.10
CA THR A 174 -11.14 9.68 -7.85
C THR A 174 -11.51 9.63 -6.38
N GLY A 175 -10.53 9.43 -5.49
CA GLY A 175 -10.78 9.13 -4.08
C GLY A 175 -11.45 10.27 -3.30
N ALA A 176 -11.15 11.53 -3.63
CA ALA A 176 -11.74 12.67 -2.92
C ALA A 176 -13.26 12.73 -3.12
N GLU A 177 -13.74 12.60 -4.37
CA GLU A 177 -15.18 12.62 -4.71
C GLU A 177 -15.92 11.48 -4.00
N LEU A 178 -15.35 10.25 -4.01
CA LEU A 178 -15.93 9.11 -3.32
C LEU A 178 -16.00 9.32 -1.79
N LEU A 179 -15.00 9.97 -1.20
CA LEU A 179 -15.01 10.26 0.22
C LEU A 179 -16.03 11.33 0.59
N GLU A 180 -16.24 12.35 -0.24
CA GLU A 180 -17.21 13.44 -0.02
C GLU A 180 -18.66 12.93 -0.01
N GLU A 181 -18.96 11.78 -0.63
CA GLU A 181 -20.27 11.13 -0.53
C GLU A 181 -20.56 10.55 0.88
N HIS A 182 -19.51 10.33 1.70
CA HIS A 182 -19.62 9.66 2.99
C HIS A 182 -19.14 10.51 4.18
N PHE A 183 -18.34 11.55 3.95
CA PHE A 183 -17.68 12.35 4.97
C PHE A 183 -17.80 13.86 4.68
N ASP A 184 -18.11 14.65 5.71
CA ASP A 184 -18.37 16.09 5.59
C ASP A 184 -17.09 16.95 5.41
N ASP A 185 -15.93 16.50 5.89
CA ASP A 185 -14.64 17.24 5.85
C ASP A 185 -13.57 16.34 5.27
N VAL A 186 -13.35 16.43 3.97
CA VAL A 186 -12.33 15.69 3.24
C VAL A 186 -11.13 16.60 2.98
N ARG A 187 -9.93 16.15 3.36
CA ARG A 187 -8.68 16.90 3.18
C ARG A 187 -7.65 16.03 2.48
N LEU A 188 -7.14 16.52 1.38
CA LEU A 188 -6.07 15.88 0.63
C LEU A 188 -4.70 16.37 1.14
N PHE A 189 -3.83 15.44 1.48
CA PHE A 189 -2.41 15.69 1.75
C PHE A 189 -1.61 14.97 0.66
N GLU A 190 -1.05 15.74 -0.24
CA GLU A 190 -0.23 15.20 -1.33
C GLU A 190 1.22 15.08 -0.87
N ARG A 191 1.82 13.91 -1.10
CA ARG A 191 3.25 13.69 -0.99
C ARG A 191 3.79 13.37 -2.38
N ARG A 192 4.65 14.24 -2.86
CA ARG A 192 5.40 14.02 -4.11
C ARG A 192 6.74 13.45 -3.74
N ASP A 193 7.04 12.26 -4.20
CA ASP A 193 8.35 11.67 -4.10
C ASP A 193 8.76 11.10 -5.46
N GLN A 194 10.05 10.87 -5.61
CA GLN A 194 10.60 10.22 -6.80
C GLN A 194 11.62 9.18 -6.38
N LEU A 195 11.81 8.20 -7.25
CA LEU A 195 12.89 7.23 -7.09
C LEU A 195 14.01 7.61 -8.04
N VAL A 196 15.20 7.85 -7.50
CA VAL A 196 16.40 8.11 -8.30
C VAL A 196 17.19 6.80 -8.38
N VAL A 197 16.76 5.93 -9.29
CA VAL A 197 17.31 4.57 -9.37
C VAL A 197 18.66 4.62 -10.11
N THR A 198 19.73 4.24 -9.40
CA THR A 198 21.10 4.25 -9.91
C THR A 198 21.65 2.84 -10.20
N GLU A 199 20.86 1.81 -9.96
CA GLU A 199 21.24 0.42 -10.16
C GLU A 199 20.16 -0.35 -10.94
N VAL A 200 20.54 -1.07 -11.97
CA VAL A 200 19.62 -1.79 -12.86
C VAL A 200 18.91 -2.94 -12.13
N GLU A 201 19.65 -3.73 -11.37
CA GLU A 201 19.11 -4.97 -10.79
C GLU A 201 17.92 -4.75 -9.84
N PRO A 202 17.94 -3.78 -8.90
CA PRO A 202 16.76 -3.49 -8.07
C PRO A 202 15.52 -3.09 -8.88
N LEU A 203 15.67 -2.33 -9.97
CA LEU A 203 14.58 -1.97 -10.87
C LEU A 203 14.04 -3.20 -11.62
N VAL A 204 14.92 -4.05 -12.13
CA VAL A 204 14.56 -5.34 -12.76
C VAL A 204 13.76 -6.19 -11.78
N GLN A 205 14.23 -6.36 -10.56
CA GLN A 205 13.54 -7.15 -9.52
C GLN A 205 12.17 -6.54 -9.16
N TYR A 206 12.08 -5.21 -9.11
CA TYR A 206 10.81 -4.52 -8.90
C TYR A 206 9.82 -4.85 -10.02
N VAL A 207 10.19 -4.68 -11.29
CA VAL A 207 9.31 -4.96 -12.45
C VAL A 207 8.89 -6.43 -12.47
N LEU A 208 9.81 -7.36 -12.24
CA LEU A 208 9.49 -8.78 -12.12
C LEU A 208 8.55 -9.08 -10.93
N SER A 209 8.62 -8.27 -9.88
CA SER A 209 7.74 -8.42 -8.72
C SER A 209 6.29 -7.99 -8.98
N ILE A 210 6.08 -7.07 -9.91
CA ILE A 210 4.73 -6.59 -10.30
C ILE A 210 4.17 -7.36 -11.51
N ALA A 211 5.01 -8.04 -12.31
CA ALA A 211 4.58 -8.96 -13.35
C ALA A 211 3.78 -10.14 -12.76
N ALA A 212 2.93 -10.81 -13.54
CA ALA A 212 2.35 -12.07 -13.12
C ALA A 212 3.44 -13.11 -12.84
N PRO A 213 3.23 -14.07 -11.92
CA PRO A 213 4.13 -15.22 -11.81
C PRO A 213 4.10 -16.01 -13.11
N PHE A 214 5.26 -16.25 -13.71
CA PHE A 214 5.40 -17.07 -14.91
C PHE A 214 6.56 -18.05 -14.75
N GLU A 215 6.44 -19.19 -15.40
CA GLU A 215 7.53 -20.15 -15.56
C GLU A 215 8.40 -19.75 -16.75
N ALA A 216 9.54 -20.43 -16.91
CA ALA A 216 10.39 -20.20 -18.06
C ALA A 216 9.57 -20.36 -19.35
N PRO A 217 9.59 -19.37 -20.27
CA PRO A 217 8.96 -19.51 -21.58
C PRO A 217 9.42 -20.79 -22.30
N ALA A 218 8.61 -21.30 -23.21
CA ALA A 218 8.90 -22.56 -23.93
C ALA A 218 10.25 -22.53 -24.68
N ASP A 219 10.71 -21.34 -25.08
CA ASP A 219 12.01 -21.07 -25.71
C ASP A 219 13.12 -20.67 -24.69
N GLY A 220 12.88 -20.92 -23.39
CA GLY A 220 13.81 -20.63 -22.30
C GLY A 220 13.77 -19.16 -21.85
N TRP A 221 14.75 -18.75 -21.02
CA TRP A 221 14.85 -17.40 -20.46
C TRP A 221 15.33 -16.33 -21.45
N GLY A 222 15.63 -16.68 -22.69
CA GLY A 222 16.13 -15.76 -23.71
C GLY A 222 15.29 -14.48 -23.91
N PRO A 223 13.95 -14.51 -23.91
CA PRO A 223 13.13 -13.32 -23.96
C PRO A 223 13.31 -12.40 -22.74
N VAL A 224 13.40 -12.95 -21.53
CA VAL A 224 13.66 -12.20 -20.28
C VAL A 224 15.06 -11.57 -20.32
N ASP A 225 16.06 -12.30 -20.82
CA ASP A 225 17.42 -11.77 -20.95
C ASP A 225 17.51 -10.64 -22.00
N ARG A 226 16.73 -10.70 -23.07
CA ARG A 226 16.60 -9.60 -24.04
C ARG A 226 15.95 -8.38 -23.43
N TRP A 227 14.87 -8.58 -22.65
CA TRP A 227 14.22 -7.50 -21.93
C TRP A 227 15.18 -6.86 -20.91
N ARG A 228 15.89 -7.66 -20.12
CA ARG A 228 16.90 -7.17 -19.16
C ARG A 228 17.95 -6.30 -19.86
N ARG A 229 18.49 -6.72 -20.98
CA ARG A 229 19.43 -5.90 -21.76
C ARG A 229 18.80 -4.59 -22.27
N ALA A 230 17.54 -4.62 -22.68
CA ALA A 230 16.84 -3.41 -23.08
C ALA A 230 16.63 -2.42 -21.92
N VAL A 231 16.49 -2.93 -20.67
CA VAL A 231 16.49 -2.10 -19.47
C VAL A 231 17.88 -1.52 -19.21
N GLU A 232 18.94 -2.35 -19.30
CA GLU A 232 20.34 -1.93 -19.15
C GLU A 232 20.72 -0.83 -20.16
N ASP A 233 20.31 -0.98 -21.42
CA ASP A 233 20.56 0.00 -22.48
C ASP A 233 19.89 1.36 -22.19
N ARG A 234 18.71 1.38 -21.59
CA ARG A 234 18.03 2.61 -21.15
C ARG A 234 18.73 3.28 -19.96
N PHE A 235 19.47 2.49 -19.20
CA PHE A 235 20.23 2.95 -18.04
C PHE A 235 21.59 3.60 -18.40
N GLN A 236 21.99 3.65 -19.67
CA GLN A 236 23.30 4.18 -20.12
C GLN A 236 23.53 5.67 -19.85
N GLY A 237 22.57 6.36 -19.23
CA GLY A 237 22.72 7.73 -18.69
C GLY A 237 23.02 7.80 -17.20
N GLY A 238 23.07 6.66 -16.49
CA GLY A 238 23.42 6.58 -15.07
C GLY A 238 22.29 6.82 -14.06
N VAL A 239 21.09 7.20 -14.52
CA VAL A 239 19.91 7.42 -13.68
C VAL A 239 18.64 7.06 -14.44
N TYR A 240 17.73 6.39 -13.79
CA TYR A 240 16.39 6.05 -14.30
C TYR A 240 15.32 6.65 -13.38
#